data_d3e51d34214b05e25385ded306060138
#
_entry.id   d3e51d34214b05e25385ded306060138
#
_cell.length_a   1.000
_cell.length_b   1.000
_cell.length_c   1.000
_cell.angle_alpha   90.00
_cell.angle_beta   90.00
_cell.angle_gamma   90.00
#
_symmetry.space_group_name_H-M   'P 1'
#
loop_
_entity.id
_entity.type
_entity.pdbx_description
1 polymer ?
#
loop_
_entity_poly.entity_id
_entity_poly.type
_entity_poly.pdbx_seq_one_letter_code
_entity_poly.pdbx_strand_id
1 'polypeptide(L)'
;HQAVKDIAPELRAAAYAPDGLCEAIESPHYPIIGVQWHPECLAADIQHAAHRQLFEWLVREAEVFRYAKHLHRSCTTLDSHCDTPMVYTAGMNFGQRNDSAQVDFVKMDEGLIDTIFMAAYIPQKELTEHDTAAATTLAFDTLRLIHRQVADNADKAVVATDTRAIAAARAQAKRAVVPVIENGYAIGTDIDNI
;
A
#
# COMPACT_ATOMS: atom_id res chain seq x y z
N HIS A 1 35.01 7.92 19.11
CA HIS A 1 33.86 7.07 18.80
C HIS A 1 32.57 7.86 18.98
N GLN A 2 31.60 7.60 18.13
CA GLN A 2 30.25 8.17 18.23
C GLN A 2 29.33 7.11 18.83
N ALA A 3 28.35 7.53 19.64
CA ALA A 3 27.35 6.66 20.23
C ALA A 3 25.94 7.19 19.94
N VAL A 4 24.94 6.32 19.97
CA VAL A 4 23.53 6.72 19.86
C VAL A 4 23.17 7.47 21.14
N LYS A 5 22.84 8.78 21.01
CA LYS A 5 22.39 9.61 22.12
C LYS A 5 20.88 9.58 22.28
N ASP A 6 20.18 9.87 21.18
CA ASP A 6 18.74 9.93 21.14
C ASP A 6 18.22 8.85 20.18
N ILE A 7 17.40 7.94 20.67
CA ILE A 7 16.80 6.86 19.88
C ILE A 7 15.50 7.41 19.28
N ALA A 8 15.30 7.19 17.96
CA ALA A 8 14.05 7.54 17.31
C ALA A 8 12.85 6.85 17.98
N PRO A 9 11.65 7.50 18.05
CA PRO A 9 10.49 6.98 18.79
C PRO A 9 10.02 5.58 18.35
N GLU A 10 10.32 5.19 17.11
CA GLU A 10 9.91 3.90 16.52
C GLU A 10 10.95 2.79 16.73
N LEU A 11 12.06 3.11 17.37
CA LEU A 11 13.14 2.17 17.69
C LEU A 11 13.30 2.05 19.21
N ARG A 12 13.87 0.95 19.66
CA ARG A 12 14.23 0.72 21.06
C ARG A 12 15.67 0.24 21.18
N ALA A 13 16.27 0.50 22.32
CA ALA A 13 17.58 -0.07 22.65
C ALA A 13 17.44 -1.59 22.82
N ALA A 14 18.31 -2.35 22.17
CA ALA A 14 18.38 -3.80 22.25
C ALA A 14 19.58 -4.31 23.06
N ALA A 15 20.66 -3.50 23.14
CA ALA A 15 21.84 -3.83 23.95
C ALA A 15 22.55 -2.56 24.45
N TYR A 16 23.22 -2.71 25.60
CA TYR A 16 24.05 -1.69 26.21
C TYR A 16 25.42 -2.25 26.56
N ALA A 17 26.45 -1.43 26.39
CA ALA A 17 27.76 -1.71 26.96
C ALA A 17 27.73 -1.55 28.49
N PRO A 18 28.73 -2.09 29.24
CA PRO A 18 28.79 -1.98 30.70
C PRO A 18 28.84 -0.55 31.22
N ASP A 19 29.29 0.41 30.40
CA ASP A 19 29.32 1.85 30.71
C ASP A 19 28.01 2.60 30.43
N GLY A 20 26.97 1.86 29.96
CA GLY A 20 25.63 2.38 29.70
C GLY A 20 25.45 2.95 28.30
N LEU A 21 26.45 2.90 27.42
CA LEU A 21 26.29 3.31 26.03
C LEU A 21 25.39 2.32 25.26
N CYS A 22 24.50 2.87 24.44
CA CYS A 22 23.64 2.05 23.57
C CYS A 22 24.46 1.46 22.41
N GLU A 23 24.56 0.14 22.38
CA GLU A 23 25.33 -0.63 21.40
C GLU A 23 24.47 -1.28 20.33
N ALA A 24 23.17 -1.45 20.58
CA ALA A 24 22.24 -1.94 19.57
C ALA A 24 20.86 -1.33 19.71
N ILE A 25 20.21 -1.13 18.57
CA ILE A 25 18.83 -0.68 18.45
C ILE A 25 18.06 -1.64 17.54
N GLU A 26 16.75 -1.77 17.76
CA GLU A 26 15.88 -2.56 16.90
C GLU A 26 14.52 -1.90 16.74
N SER A 27 13.80 -2.23 15.67
CA SER A 27 12.40 -1.90 15.51
C SER A 27 11.53 -3.04 16.06
N PRO A 28 10.50 -2.74 16.88
CA PRO A 28 9.53 -3.75 17.33
C PRO A 28 8.56 -4.18 16.22
N HIS A 29 8.51 -3.45 15.10
CA HIS A 29 7.52 -3.62 14.04
C HIS A 29 8.11 -4.04 12.70
N TYR A 30 9.39 -3.79 12.48
CA TYR A 30 10.05 -4.02 11.19
C TYR A 30 11.33 -4.82 11.38
N PRO A 31 11.79 -5.57 10.40
CA PRO A 31 13.06 -6.31 10.44
C PRO A 31 14.26 -5.35 10.34
N ILE A 32 14.41 -4.48 11.32
CA ILE A 32 15.49 -3.50 11.42
C ILE A 32 16.26 -3.74 12.71
N ILE A 33 17.56 -3.99 12.58
CA ILE A 33 18.53 -4.07 13.68
C ILE A 33 19.72 -3.20 13.31
N GLY A 34 20.14 -2.34 14.21
CA GLY A 34 21.37 -1.56 14.12
C GLY A 34 22.32 -1.92 15.24
N VAL A 35 23.62 -2.09 14.95
CA VAL A 35 24.64 -2.40 15.94
C VAL A 35 25.83 -1.46 15.80
N GLN A 36 26.49 -1.12 16.90
CA GLN A 36 27.64 -0.23 16.93
C GLN A 36 28.99 -0.98 16.83
N TRP A 37 29.04 -2.22 17.31
CA TRP A 37 30.24 -3.07 17.17
C TRP A 37 30.34 -3.69 15.77
N HIS A 38 31.42 -4.40 15.53
CA HIS A 38 31.72 -5.08 14.27
C HIS A 38 31.47 -6.60 14.39
N PRO A 39 30.20 -7.06 14.22
CA PRO A 39 29.89 -8.49 14.34
C PRO A 39 30.57 -9.34 13.27
N GLU A 40 30.89 -8.78 12.09
CA GLU A 40 31.60 -9.46 11.02
C GLU A 40 33.01 -9.92 11.44
N CYS A 41 33.66 -9.19 12.32
CA CYS A 41 34.99 -9.55 12.84
C CYS A 41 34.94 -10.78 13.76
N LEU A 42 33.77 -11.06 14.35
CA LEU A 42 33.57 -12.11 15.35
C LEU A 42 32.75 -13.29 14.83
N ALA A 43 32.08 -13.15 13.69
CA ALA A 43 31.14 -14.12 13.15
C ALA A 43 31.78 -15.47 12.77
N ALA A 44 33.08 -15.49 12.46
CA ALA A 44 33.83 -16.71 12.15
C ALA A 44 34.26 -17.49 13.38
N ASP A 45 34.24 -16.89 14.56
CA ASP A 45 34.66 -17.52 15.80
C ASP A 45 33.52 -18.34 16.41
N ILE A 46 33.74 -19.63 16.65
CA ILE A 46 32.73 -20.53 17.24
C ILE A 46 32.35 -20.12 18.66
N GLN A 47 33.23 -19.47 19.39
CA GLN A 47 32.98 -18.96 20.73
C GLN A 47 32.04 -17.74 20.74
N HIS A 48 31.90 -17.10 19.58
CA HIS A 48 31.10 -15.91 19.37
C HIS A 48 29.90 -16.16 18.44
N ALA A 49 29.29 -17.34 18.54
CA ALA A 49 28.20 -17.78 17.66
C ALA A 49 27.01 -16.79 17.61
N ALA A 50 26.76 -16.02 18.68
CA ALA A 50 25.72 -14.99 18.74
C ALA A 50 25.89 -13.91 17.62
N HIS A 51 27.12 -13.55 17.26
CA HIS A 51 27.36 -12.58 16.20
C HIS A 51 26.99 -13.12 14.81
N ARG A 52 27.20 -14.42 14.58
CA ARG A 52 26.79 -15.10 13.35
C ARG A 52 25.25 -15.14 13.22
N GLN A 53 24.53 -15.26 14.32
CA GLN A 53 23.06 -15.27 14.30
C GLN A 53 22.45 -13.99 13.73
N LEU A 54 23.10 -12.84 13.84
CA LEU A 54 22.66 -11.61 13.20
C LEU A 54 22.66 -11.74 11.67
N PHE A 55 23.70 -12.34 11.10
CA PHE A 55 23.78 -12.56 9.65
C PHE A 55 22.84 -13.67 9.19
N GLU A 56 22.68 -14.73 9.96
CA GLU A 56 21.70 -15.80 9.71
C GLU A 56 20.26 -15.26 9.73
N TRP A 57 19.95 -14.37 10.68
CA TRP A 57 18.68 -13.66 10.73
C TRP A 57 18.47 -12.80 9.48
N LEU A 58 19.45 -11.97 9.09
CA LEU A 58 19.37 -11.11 7.92
C LEU A 58 19.14 -11.93 6.63
N VAL A 59 19.85 -13.03 6.46
CA VAL A 59 19.68 -13.93 5.30
C VAL A 59 18.27 -14.50 5.28
N ARG A 60 17.77 -14.97 6.42
CA ARG A 60 16.41 -15.51 6.54
C ARG A 60 15.34 -14.46 6.20
N GLU A 61 15.45 -13.25 6.74
CA GLU A 61 14.52 -12.16 6.41
C GLU A 61 14.56 -11.79 4.92
N ALA A 62 15.76 -11.75 4.33
CA ALA A 62 15.91 -11.51 2.90
C ALA A 62 15.27 -12.61 2.04
N GLU A 63 15.37 -13.87 2.46
CA GLU A 63 14.73 -15.02 1.78
C GLU A 63 13.18 -14.92 1.88
N VAL A 64 12.63 -14.60 3.04
CA VAL A 64 11.20 -14.40 3.24
C VAL A 64 10.68 -13.27 2.35
N PHE A 65 11.38 -12.14 2.33
CA PHE A 65 11.04 -11.00 1.48
C PHE A 65 11.09 -11.35 -0.02
N ARG A 66 12.13 -12.05 -0.45
CA ARG A 66 12.28 -12.53 -1.83
C ARG A 66 11.15 -13.47 -2.22
N TYR A 67 10.80 -14.39 -1.34
CA TYR A 67 9.70 -15.34 -1.55
C TYR A 67 8.35 -14.62 -1.65
N ALA A 68 8.04 -13.70 -0.74
CA ALA A 68 6.82 -12.92 -0.77
C ALA A 68 6.68 -12.12 -2.08
N LYS A 69 7.74 -11.43 -2.50
CA LYS A 69 7.75 -10.72 -3.80
C LYS A 69 7.59 -11.65 -5.00
N HIS A 70 8.20 -12.84 -4.95
CA HIS A 70 8.02 -13.85 -6.01
C HIS A 70 6.56 -14.30 -6.07
N LEU A 71 5.95 -14.59 -4.93
CA LEU A 71 4.55 -15.00 -4.84
C LEU A 71 3.61 -13.93 -5.43
N HIS A 72 3.76 -12.68 -5.02
CA HIS A 72 2.97 -11.56 -5.56
C HIS A 72 3.11 -11.41 -7.08
N ARG A 73 4.32 -11.60 -7.62
CA ARG A 73 4.54 -11.56 -9.08
C ARG A 73 3.97 -12.77 -9.82
N SER A 74 3.83 -13.90 -9.15
CA SER A 74 3.34 -15.15 -9.76
C SER A 74 1.80 -15.26 -9.79
N CYS A 75 1.09 -14.48 -8.98
CA CYS A 75 -0.36 -14.43 -8.94
C CYS A 75 -0.89 -13.04 -9.32
N THR A 76 -2.17 -12.95 -9.65
CA THR A 76 -2.86 -11.66 -9.77
C THR A 76 -3.30 -11.22 -8.39
N THR A 77 -2.79 -10.09 -7.94
CA THR A 77 -3.15 -9.50 -6.66
C THR A 77 -4.28 -8.51 -6.82
N LEU A 78 -5.24 -8.53 -5.89
CA LEU A 78 -6.42 -7.70 -5.95
C LEU A 78 -6.76 -7.15 -4.57
N ASP A 79 -7.02 -5.86 -4.50
CA ASP A 79 -7.70 -5.21 -3.38
C ASP A 79 -9.13 -4.88 -3.80
N SER A 80 -10.11 -5.42 -3.09
CA SER A 80 -11.52 -5.32 -3.43
C SER A 80 -12.19 -4.04 -2.94
N HIS A 81 -11.47 -3.13 -2.27
CA HIS A 81 -12.04 -1.88 -1.78
C HIS A 81 -10.98 -0.79 -1.57
N CYS A 82 -11.24 0.38 -2.13
CA CYS A 82 -10.36 1.54 -1.96
C CYS A 82 -11.14 2.85 -2.06
N ASP A 83 -11.00 3.70 -1.04
CA ASP A 83 -11.64 5.01 -0.91
C ASP A 83 -10.78 6.18 -1.39
N THR A 84 -9.75 5.96 -2.19
CA THR A 84 -8.94 7.07 -2.75
C THR A 84 -9.79 8.16 -3.40
N PRO A 85 -10.92 7.84 -4.10
CA PRO A 85 -11.77 8.90 -4.66
C PRO A 85 -12.39 9.84 -3.62
N MET A 86 -12.63 9.39 -2.38
CA MET A 86 -13.18 10.22 -1.29
C MET A 86 -12.22 11.32 -0.83
N VAL A 87 -10.90 11.07 -0.90
CA VAL A 87 -9.88 12.02 -0.46
C VAL A 87 -9.36 12.89 -1.62
N TYR A 88 -10.00 12.79 -2.79
CA TYR A 88 -9.61 13.59 -3.95
C TYR A 88 -9.73 15.08 -3.67
N THR A 89 -8.68 15.81 -4.00
CA THR A 89 -8.65 17.28 -4.01
C THR A 89 -8.27 17.79 -5.39
N ALA A 90 -8.66 19.03 -5.69
CA ALA A 90 -8.33 19.65 -6.99
C ALA A 90 -6.81 19.67 -7.22
N GLY A 91 -6.38 19.12 -8.35
CA GLY A 91 -4.97 18.97 -8.71
C GLY A 91 -4.33 17.65 -8.30
N MET A 92 -5.00 16.79 -7.54
CA MET A 92 -4.52 15.44 -7.25
C MET A 92 -4.49 14.59 -8.52
N ASN A 93 -3.42 13.83 -8.70
CA ASN A 93 -3.25 12.89 -9.81
C ASN A 93 -2.96 11.50 -9.24
N PHE A 94 -3.80 10.50 -9.58
CA PHE A 94 -3.63 9.12 -9.09
C PHE A 94 -2.39 8.43 -9.65
N GLY A 95 -1.82 8.93 -10.72
CA GLY A 95 -0.55 8.45 -11.28
C GLY A 95 0.70 9.00 -10.59
N GLN A 96 0.54 9.83 -9.58
CA GLN A 96 1.62 10.38 -8.76
C GLN A 96 1.46 9.90 -7.31
N ARG A 97 2.56 9.94 -6.54
CA ARG A 97 2.50 9.67 -5.11
C ARG A 97 1.74 10.78 -4.39
N ASN A 98 0.73 10.40 -3.63
CA ASN A 98 -0.13 11.31 -2.87
C ASN A 98 -0.05 10.99 -1.37
N ASP A 99 0.38 11.94 -0.56
CA ASP A 99 0.51 11.75 0.89
C ASP A 99 -0.84 11.64 1.60
N SER A 100 -1.89 12.25 1.02
CA SER A 100 -3.25 12.20 1.57
C SER A 100 -4.04 10.93 1.23
N ALA A 101 -3.56 10.12 0.29
CA ALA A 101 -4.21 8.87 -0.11
C ALA A 101 -3.38 7.66 0.33
N GLN A 102 -4.03 6.61 0.80
CA GLN A 102 -3.35 5.35 1.11
C GLN A 102 -2.96 4.59 -0.16
N VAL A 103 -3.72 4.73 -1.24
CA VAL A 103 -3.49 4.08 -2.53
C VAL A 103 -3.41 5.11 -3.63
N ASP A 104 -2.41 4.97 -4.48
CA ASP A 104 -2.24 5.58 -5.80
C ASP A 104 -1.48 4.60 -6.71
N PHE A 105 -1.36 4.88 -8.01
CA PHE A 105 -0.76 3.93 -8.94
C PHE A 105 0.73 3.69 -8.68
N VAL A 106 1.44 4.65 -8.06
CA VAL A 106 2.85 4.47 -7.65
C VAL A 106 2.93 3.49 -6.49
N LYS A 107 2.09 3.65 -5.47
CA LYS A 107 2.03 2.74 -4.31
C LYS A 107 1.55 1.34 -4.69
N MET A 108 0.61 1.23 -5.64
CA MET A 108 0.20 -0.07 -6.20
C MET A 108 1.37 -0.77 -6.87
N ASP A 109 2.20 -0.04 -7.62
CA ASP A 109 3.38 -0.60 -8.27
C ASP A 109 4.38 -1.15 -7.24
N GLU A 110 4.71 -0.36 -6.24
CA GLU A 110 5.63 -0.71 -5.17
C GLU A 110 5.11 -1.89 -4.32
N GLY A 111 3.80 -1.89 -4.03
CA GLY A 111 3.11 -2.94 -3.28
C GLY A 111 2.81 -4.20 -4.09
N LEU A 112 3.07 -4.18 -5.40
CA LEU A 112 2.76 -5.28 -6.34
C LEU A 112 1.25 -5.62 -6.34
N ILE A 113 0.39 -4.60 -6.28
CA ILE A 113 -1.06 -4.75 -6.41
C ILE A 113 -1.44 -4.56 -7.87
N ASP A 114 -1.98 -5.60 -8.50
CA ASP A 114 -2.35 -5.58 -9.91
C ASP A 114 -3.70 -4.91 -10.15
N THR A 115 -4.66 -5.12 -9.23
CA THR A 115 -6.05 -4.69 -9.39
C THR A 115 -6.57 -4.00 -8.14
N ILE A 116 -7.33 -2.93 -8.33
CA ILE A 116 -7.97 -2.18 -7.27
C ILE A 116 -9.43 -1.88 -7.61
N PHE A 117 -10.34 -2.08 -6.65
CA PHE A 117 -11.72 -1.62 -6.74
C PHE A 117 -11.81 -0.24 -6.10
N MET A 118 -12.01 0.79 -6.92
CA MET A 118 -12.15 2.16 -6.45
C MET A 118 -13.61 2.51 -6.22
N ALA A 119 -13.95 2.80 -4.97
CA ALA A 119 -15.32 3.04 -4.55
C ALA A 119 -15.76 4.50 -4.76
N ALA A 120 -16.91 4.65 -5.40
CA ALA A 120 -17.73 5.84 -5.26
C ALA A 120 -18.61 5.65 -4.02
N TYR A 121 -18.07 6.00 -2.85
CA TYR A 121 -18.78 5.94 -1.58
C TYR A 121 -19.82 7.05 -1.50
N ILE A 122 -21.05 6.68 -1.13
CA ILE A 122 -22.18 7.61 -0.97
C ILE A 122 -22.68 7.58 0.47
N PRO A 123 -22.53 8.67 1.21
CA PRO A 123 -23.05 8.75 2.57
C PRO A 123 -24.57 8.55 2.62
N GLN A 124 -25.02 7.69 3.54
CA GLN A 124 -26.45 7.48 3.76
C GLN A 124 -27.11 8.74 4.34
N LYS A 125 -28.23 9.14 3.75
CA LYS A 125 -29.11 10.22 4.21
C LYS A 125 -30.55 9.76 4.29
N GLU A 126 -31.48 10.69 4.44
CA GLU A 126 -32.93 10.42 4.42
C GLU A 126 -33.37 10.02 2.99
N LEU A 127 -34.40 9.16 2.90
CA LEU A 127 -34.96 8.71 1.62
C LEU A 127 -35.93 9.76 1.05
N THR A 128 -35.40 10.98 0.83
CA THR A 128 -36.17 12.04 0.13
C THR A 128 -35.74 12.04 -1.35
N GLU A 129 -36.64 12.51 -2.23
CA GLU A 129 -36.33 12.66 -3.66
C GLU A 129 -35.14 13.56 -3.89
N HIS A 130 -34.99 14.64 -3.13
CA HIS A 130 -33.87 15.56 -3.20
C HIS A 130 -32.53 14.88 -2.82
N ASP A 131 -32.50 14.17 -1.69
CA ASP A 131 -31.25 13.56 -1.20
C ASP A 131 -30.83 12.36 -2.05
N THR A 132 -31.78 11.56 -2.55
CA THR A 132 -31.49 10.46 -3.45
C THR A 132 -30.99 10.94 -4.82
N ALA A 133 -31.56 12.00 -5.38
CA ALA A 133 -31.06 12.62 -6.63
C ALA A 133 -29.66 13.18 -6.45
N ALA A 134 -29.37 13.83 -5.32
CA ALA A 134 -28.03 14.32 -5.00
C ALA A 134 -27.03 13.18 -4.83
N ALA A 135 -27.43 12.06 -4.21
CA ALA A 135 -26.61 10.86 -4.06
C ALA A 135 -26.26 10.22 -5.41
N THR A 136 -27.25 10.09 -6.30
CA THR A 136 -27.03 9.60 -7.67
C THR A 136 -26.03 10.49 -8.45
N THR A 137 -26.21 11.81 -8.35
CA THR A 137 -25.30 12.77 -8.98
C THR A 137 -23.87 12.61 -8.46
N LEU A 138 -23.69 12.51 -7.14
CA LEU A 138 -22.39 12.32 -6.51
C LEU A 138 -21.72 11.01 -6.98
N ALA A 139 -22.49 9.92 -7.08
CA ALA A 139 -21.98 8.64 -7.57
C ALA A 139 -21.45 8.76 -9.00
N PHE A 140 -22.22 9.34 -9.91
CA PHE A 140 -21.77 9.53 -11.30
C PHE A 140 -20.58 10.47 -11.41
N ASP A 141 -20.53 11.54 -10.63
CA ASP A 141 -19.37 12.45 -10.65
C ASP A 141 -18.11 11.78 -10.14
N THR A 142 -18.22 10.94 -9.10
CA THR A 142 -17.09 10.16 -8.60
C THR A 142 -16.64 9.08 -9.60
N LEU A 143 -17.57 8.37 -10.22
CA LEU A 143 -17.23 7.43 -11.30
C LEU A 143 -16.53 8.13 -12.48
N ARG A 144 -17.04 9.30 -12.92
CA ARG A 144 -16.38 10.12 -13.95
C ARG A 144 -14.97 10.56 -13.52
N LEU A 145 -14.79 10.92 -12.25
CA LEU A 145 -13.47 11.22 -11.70
C LEU A 145 -12.52 10.03 -11.84
N ILE A 146 -12.94 8.81 -11.40
CA ILE A 146 -12.13 7.62 -11.52
C ILE A 146 -11.73 7.36 -12.98
N HIS A 147 -12.69 7.39 -13.89
CA HIS A 147 -12.43 7.20 -15.31
C HIS A 147 -11.45 8.23 -15.89
N ARG A 148 -11.60 9.51 -15.53
CA ARG A 148 -10.69 10.58 -15.94
C ARG A 148 -9.28 10.36 -15.41
N GLN A 149 -9.14 10.04 -14.12
CA GLN A 149 -7.84 9.79 -13.49
C GLN A 149 -7.12 8.61 -14.14
N VAL A 150 -7.84 7.57 -14.52
CA VAL A 150 -7.27 6.45 -15.27
C VAL A 150 -6.88 6.86 -16.70
N ALA A 151 -7.71 7.62 -17.39
CA ALA A 151 -7.41 8.11 -18.75
C ALA A 151 -6.20 9.04 -18.79
N ASP A 152 -6.08 9.95 -17.80
CA ASP A 152 -4.94 10.86 -17.64
C ASP A 152 -3.62 10.13 -17.34
N ASN A 153 -3.69 8.85 -16.93
CA ASN A 153 -2.56 7.99 -16.58
C ASN A 153 -2.62 6.65 -17.35
N ALA A 154 -3.01 6.69 -18.62
CA ALA A 154 -3.20 5.50 -19.45
C ALA A 154 -1.91 4.68 -19.69
N ASP A 155 -0.74 5.27 -19.43
CA ASP A 155 0.55 4.57 -19.40
C ASP A 155 0.68 3.63 -18.19
N LYS A 156 0.00 3.90 -17.06
CA LYS A 156 0.10 3.18 -15.78
C LYS A 156 -1.11 2.31 -15.46
N ALA A 157 -2.31 2.74 -15.86
CA ALA A 157 -3.55 2.09 -15.46
C ALA A 157 -4.58 2.02 -16.60
N VAL A 158 -5.53 1.10 -16.47
CA VAL A 158 -6.69 0.95 -17.34
C VAL A 158 -7.94 0.63 -16.53
N VAL A 159 -9.10 1.05 -16.98
CA VAL A 159 -10.38 0.60 -16.43
C VAL A 159 -10.61 -0.84 -16.85
N ALA A 160 -10.96 -1.69 -15.91
CA ALA A 160 -11.32 -3.09 -16.14
C ALA A 160 -12.75 -3.36 -15.68
N THR A 161 -13.53 -4.05 -16.51
CA THR A 161 -14.93 -4.40 -16.25
C THR A 161 -15.14 -5.90 -16.14
N ASP A 162 -14.11 -6.69 -16.46
CA ASP A 162 -14.14 -8.15 -16.37
C ASP A 162 -12.74 -8.72 -16.11
N THR A 163 -12.67 -10.01 -15.86
CA THR A 163 -11.43 -10.74 -15.58
C THR A 163 -10.46 -10.76 -16.77
N ARG A 164 -10.94 -10.65 -18.02
CA ARG A 164 -10.09 -10.61 -19.21
C ARG A 164 -9.37 -9.27 -19.30
N ALA A 165 -10.09 -8.19 -18.99
CA ALA A 165 -9.51 -6.85 -18.94
C ALA A 165 -8.44 -6.76 -17.83
N ILE A 166 -8.67 -7.38 -16.67
CA ILE A 166 -7.67 -7.47 -15.57
C ILE A 166 -6.43 -8.23 -16.06
N ALA A 167 -6.60 -9.39 -16.68
CA ALA A 167 -5.48 -10.17 -17.20
C ALA A 167 -4.70 -9.43 -18.31
N ALA A 168 -5.40 -8.70 -19.19
CA ALA A 168 -4.80 -7.89 -20.23
C ALA A 168 -4.02 -6.69 -19.67
N ALA A 169 -4.52 -6.04 -18.63
CA ALA A 169 -3.82 -4.96 -17.92
C ALA A 169 -2.50 -5.46 -17.35
N ARG A 170 -2.55 -6.60 -16.62
CA ARG A 170 -1.38 -7.23 -16.02
C ARG A 170 -0.34 -7.63 -17.07
N ALA A 171 -0.76 -8.19 -18.20
CA ALA A 171 0.14 -8.55 -19.30
C ALA A 171 0.87 -7.33 -19.90
N GLN A 172 0.29 -6.12 -19.77
CA GLN A 172 0.88 -4.86 -20.20
C GLN A 172 1.63 -4.13 -19.07
N ALA A 173 1.81 -4.76 -17.90
CA ALA A 173 2.37 -4.16 -16.69
C ALA A 173 1.61 -2.90 -16.23
N LYS A 174 0.30 -2.83 -16.49
CA LYS A 174 -0.61 -1.76 -16.04
C LYS A 174 -1.45 -2.24 -14.88
N ARG A 175 -1.92 -1.29 -14.06
CA ARG A 175 -2.85 -1.54 -12.95
C ARG A 175 -4.28 -1.56 -13.50
N ALA A 176 -5.06 -2.56 -13.11
CA ALA A 176 -6.47 -2.62 -13.43
C ALA A 176 -7.28 -1.85 -12.37
N VAL A 177 -8.08 -0.91 -12.78
CA VAL A 177 -9.00 -0.18 -11.91
C VAL A 177 -10.41 -0.61 -12.22
N VAL A 178 -11.13 -1.09 -11.22
CA VAL A 178 -12.55 -1.45 -11.31
C VAL A 178 -13.35 -0.38 -10.56
N PRO A 179 -14.03 0.54 -11.26
CA PRO A 179 -14.90 1.50 -10.62
C PRO A 179 -16.13 0.79 -10.03
N VAL A 180 -16.46 1.09 -8.79
CA VAL A 180 -17.62 0.50 -8.09
C VAL A 180 -18.39 1.57 -7.32
N ILE A 181 -19.65 1.30 -7.04
CA ILE A 181 -20.47 2.14 -6.16
C ILE A 181 -20.57 1.43 -4.81
N GLU A 182 -20.28 2.16 -3.76
CA GLU A 182 -20.52 1.73 -2.40
C GLU A 182 -21.73 2.46 -1.82
N ASN A 183 -22.70 1.71 -1.33
CA ASN A 183 -24.01 2.08 -0.85
C ASN A 183 -25.06 2.21 -1.96
N GLY A 184 -26.03 1.28 -1.95
CA GLY A 184 -27.17 1.24 -2.87
C GLY A 184 -28.07 2.48 -2.84
N TYR A 185 -27.89 3.37 -1.85
CA TYR A 185 -28.57 4.66 -1.76
C TYR A 185 -28.36 5.54 -3.02
N ALA A 186 -27.22 5.36 -3.69
CA ALA A 186 -26.87 6.05 -4.95
C ALA A 186 -27.76 5.67 -6.13
N ILE A 187 -28.42 4.50 -6.10
CA ILE A 187 -29.33 4.07 -7.15
C ILE A 187 -30.60 4.95 -7.16
N GLY A 188 -30.96 5.51 -5.98
CA GLY A 188 -32.18 6.30 -5.82
C GLY A 188 -33.42 5.42 -5.97
N THR A 189 -34.43 5.95 -6.68
CA THR A 189 -35.68 5.26 -6.99
C THR A 189 -35.72 4.69 -8.41
N ASP A 190 -34.67 4.88 -9.18
CA ASP A 190 -34.60 4.47 -10.58
C ASP A 190 -33.61 3.31 -10.76
N ILE A 191 -34.15 2.13 -11.10
CA ILE A 191 -33.39 0.93 -11.31
C ILE A 191 -32.44 1.01 -12.53
N ASP A 192 -32.72 1.90 -13.48
CA ASP A 192 -31.89 2.10 -14.66
C ASP A 192 -30.54 2.79 -14.32
N ASN A 193 -30.37 3.18 -13.06
CA ASN A 193 -29.08 3.67 -12.54
C ASN A 193 -28.09 2.55 -12.19
N ILE A 194 -28.45 1.28 -12.38
CA ILE A 194 -27.56 0.12 -12.27
C ILE A 194 -26.97 -0.21 -13.62
#